data_df6080b3710c1202cb6eec8d1a21c54d
#
_entry.id   df6080b3710c1202cb6eec8d1a21c54d
#
_cell.length_a   1.000
_cell.length_b   1.000
_cell.length_c   1.000
_cell.angle_alpha   90.00
_cell.angle_beta   90.00
_cell.angle_gamma   90.00
#
_symmetry.space_group_name_H-M   'P 1'
#
loop_
_entity.id
_entity.type
_entity.pdbx_description
1 polymer ?
#
loop_
_entity_poly.entity_id
_entity_poly.type
_entity_poly.pdbx_seq_one_letter_code
_entity_poly.pdbx_strand_id
1 'polypeptide(L)'
;EYFSAGADIVDLGFGFDAVPADVERVFDTLSEVTGPLAVDTQDPALIAAALGRADLVLSLQEKNIPEIGSLLAEQGTGAVVVPGERSLAENIRAAEEAGISCIIADPLLPPAGSGLVEALGNFSAVGYPLFFGAGNVVELLDADSIGANALLAGMAMEVNAAVIFTSEHSDKTRGSIAEMRRATEMMVLSLGRPYPKDLGIDLLVIKEKRRRREPPVEYASLVPVVPMPREICYDPCGNFRIGVEGNEIVAVVHGKAYRGTSWADLFHTIQENGDVSLLDHAAYLGAELFKAGLAIRFGRSFEQDGPF
;
A
#
# COMPACT_ATOMS: atom_id res chain seq x y z
N GLU A 1 -11.09 0.59 5.47
CA GLU A 1 -10.26 0.49 4.24
C GLU A 1 -9.09 -0.47 4.45
N TYR A 2 -8.17 -0.24 5.41
CA TYR A 2 -6.96 -1.06 5.62
C TYR A 2 -7.27 -2.50 6.01
N PHE A 3 -8.22 -2.74 6.90
CA PHE A 3 -8.68 -4.11 7.19
C PHE A 3 -9.24 -4.81 5.94
N SER A 4 -9.97 -4.09 5.08
CA SER A 4 -10.46 -4.65 3.81
C SER A 4 -9.35 -4.91 2.80
N ALA A 5 -8.22 -4.21 2.90
CA ALA A 5 -7.02 -4.45 2.10
C ALA A 5 -6.17 -5.62 2.63
N GLY A 6 -6.48 -6.16 3.82
CA GLY A 6 -5.85 -7.35 4.39
C GLY A 6 -4.93 -7.09 5.58
N ALA A 7 -4.97 -5.89 6.18
CA ALA A 7 -4.30 -5.65 7.46
C ALA A 7 -4.96 -6.47 8.58
N ASP A 8 -4.14 -7.07 9.43
CA ASP A 8 -4.61 -7.79 10.63
C ASP A 8 -4.69 -6.83 11.84
N ILE A 9 -3.85 -5.80 11.87
CA ILE A 9 -3.81 -4.73 12.88
C ILE A 9 -3.69 -3.40 12.13
N VAL A 10 -4.39 -2.37 12.56
CA VAL A 10 -4.24 -1.01 12.02
C VAL A 10 -3.57 -0.13 13.06
N ASP A 11 -2.50 0.52 12.64
CA ASP A 11 -1.72 1.43 13.46
C ASP A 11 -2.17 2.88 13.30
N LEU A 12 -2.25 3.59 14.43
CA LEU A 12 -2.68 4.98 14.54
C LEU A 12 -1.48 5.84 14.96
N GLY A 13 -0.85 6.51 13.99
CA GLY A 13 0.23 7.46 14.23
C GLY A 13 -0.29 8.83 14.67
N PHE A 14 0.42 9.47 15.61
CA PHE A 14 0.13 10.82 16.10
C PHE A 14 1.29 11.76 15.86
N GLY A 15 0.99 13.00 15.43
CA GLY A 15 1.99 14.04 15.21
C GLY A 15 2.67 14.50 16.49
N PHE A 16 3.81 15.18 16.35
CA PHE A 16 4.62 15.66 17.49
C PHE A 16 3.91 16.72 18.37
N ASP A 17 2.89 17.35 17.85
CA ASP A 17 2.05 18.37 18.51
C ASP A 17 0.70 17.80 19.01
N ALA A 18 0.49 16.49 18.89
CA ALA A 18 -0.72 15.84 19.36
C ALA A 18 -0.82 15.90 20.89
N VAL A 19 -2.05 15.99 21.39
CA VAL A 19 -2.37 15.98 22.81
C VAL A 19 -3.28 14.80 23.15
N PRO A 20 -3.37 14.35 24.41
CA PRO A 20 -4.21 13.21 24.81
C PRO A 20 -5.65 13.26 24.29
N ALA A 21 -6.26 14.45 24.25
CA ALA A 21 -7.61 14.64 23.71
C ALA A 21 -7.73 14.31 22.21
N ASP A 22 -6.65 14.40 21.45
CA ASP A 22 -6.64 13.99 20.03
C ASP A 22 -6.72 12.46 19.92
N VAL A 23 -5.98 11.75 20.78
CA VAL A 23 -6.01 10.29 20.86
C VAL A 23 -7.42 9.82 21.22
N GLU A 24 -8.03 10.37 22.28
CA GLU A 24 -9.39 10.05 22.71
C GLU A 24 -10.39 10.25 21.57
N ARG A 25 -10.31 11.40 20.88
CA ARG A 25 -11.20 11.74 19.75
C ARG A 25 -11.06 10.77 18.58
N VAL A 26 -9.84 10.33 18.25
CA VAL A 26 -9.60 9.35 17.19
C VAL A 26 -10.23 8.02 17.56
N PHE A 27 -9.99 7.51 18.76
CA PHE A 27 -10.60 6.27 19.22
C PHE A 27 -12.13 6.34 19.33
N ASP A 28 -12.70 7.49 19.72
CA ASP A 28 -14.15 7.70 19.72
C ASP A 28 -14.73 7.63 18.30
N THR A 29 -14.03 8.21 17.33
CA THR A 29 -14.41 8.15 15.91
C THR A 29 -14.36 6.73 15.38
N LEU A 30 -13.43 5.92 15.86
CA LEU A 30 -13.22 4.53 15.45
C LEU A 30 -13.98 3.49 16.29
N SER A 31 -14.90 3.93 17.17
CA SER A 31 -15.61 3.06 18.10
C SER A 31 -16.42 1.92 17.44
N GLU A 32 -16.83 2.07 16.19
CA GLU A 32 -17.53 1.04 15.41
C GLU A 32 -16.58 0.17 14.57
N VAL A 33 -15.29 0.47 14.58
CA VAL A 33 -14.30 -0.32 13.82
C VAL A 33 -14.04 -1.63 14.57
N THR A 34 -14.20 -2.73 13.88
CA THR A 34 -13.92 -4.06 14.40
C THR A 34 -12.56 -4.53 13.93
N GLY A 35 -11.66 -4.81 14.85
CA GLY A 35 -10.31 -5.30 14.59
C GLY A 35 -9.29 -4.66 15.52
N PRO A 36 -8.11 -5.30 15.70
CA PRO A 36 -7.08 -4.79 16.60
C PRO A 36 -6.52 -3.44 16.11
N LEU A 37 -6.35 -2.52 17.06
CA LEU A 37 -5.77 -1.20 16.83
C LEU A 37 -4.45 -1.06 17.59
N ALA A 38 -3.45 -0.52 16.93
CA ALA A 38 -2.21 -0.11 17.56
C ALA A 38 -2.14 1.42 17.66
N VAL A 39 -1.33 1.91 18.59
CA VAL A 39 -0.98 3.33 18.70
C VAL A 39 0.53 3.48 18.57
N ASP A 40 0.96 4.32 17.60
CA ASP A 40 2.38 4.63 17.40
C ASP A 40 2.71 6.03 17.98
N THR A 41 3.30 6.00 19.14
CA THR A 41 3.84 7.18 19.81
C THR A 41 4.83 6.76 20.91
N GLN A 42 5.81 7.60 21.17
CA GLN A 42 6.73 7.43 22.29
C GLN A 42 6.35 8.29 23.52
N ASP A 43 5.33 9.14 23.38
CA ASP A 43 4.86 10.01 24.47
C ASP A 43 4.00 9.22 25.46
N PRO A 44 4.41 9.09 26.75
CA PRO A 44 3.65 8.36 27.76
C PRO A 44 2.23 8.89 27.97
N ALA A 45 2.02 10.20 27.81
CA ALA A 45 0.69 10.79 28.00
C ALA A 45 -0.27 10.41 26.86
N LEU A 46 0.21 10.32 25.61
CA LEU A 46 -0.57 9.85 24.48
C LEU A 46 -0.85 8.35 24.58
N ILE A 47 0.15 7.55 25.01
CA ILE A 47 -0.04 6.12 25.27
C ILE A 47 -1.11 5.93 26.37
N ALA A 48 -1.03 6.69 27.46
CA ALA A 48 -2.00 6.60 28.54
C ALA A 48 -3.44 6.90 28.07
N ALA A 49 -3.62 7.86 27.17
CA ALA A 49 -4.93 8.18 26.59
C ALA A 49 -5.49 7.07 25.67
N ALA A 50 -4.64 6.21 25.12
CA ALA A 50 -5.03 5.07 24.30
C ALA A 50 -5.36 3.80 25.09
N LEU A 51 -5.00 3.75 26.39
CA LEU A 51 -5.17 2.57 27.23
C LEU A 51 -6.63 2.10 27.30
N GLY A 52 -6.81 0.78 27.26
CA GLY A 52 -8.13 0.14 27.24
C GLY A 52 -8.86 0.20 25.92
N ARG A 53 -8.26 0.84 24.89
CA ARG A 53 -8.77 0.91 23.51
C ARG A 53 -7.77 0.41 22.48
N ALA A 54 -6.47 0.59 22.72
CA ALA A 54 -5.40 0.04 21.89
C ALA A 54 -5.03 -1.36 22.35
N ASP A 55 -4.87 -2.27 21.41
CA ASP A 55 -4.42 -3.66 21.64
C ASP A 55 -2.89 -3.76 21.68
N LEU A 56 -2.20 -2.83 21.00
CA LEU A 56 -0.75 -2.79 20.85
C LEU A 56 -0.23 -1.36 20.91
N VAL A 57 0.95 -1.17 21.49
CA VAL A 57 1.67 0.12 21.51
C VAL A 57 3.00 -0.02 20.79
N LEU A 58 3.28 0.90 19.89
CA LEU A 58 4.57 1.14 19.24
C LEU A 58 5.08 2.51 19.70
N SER A 59 6.29 2.77 20.13
CA SER A 59 7.38 1.84 20.40
C SER A 59 7.90 2.11 21.82
N LEU A 60 8.18 1.07 22.59
CA LEU A 60 8.68 1.20 23.95
C LEU A 60 10.21 1.12 24.00
N GLN A 61 10.79 1.98 24.83
CA GLN A 61 12.23 2.02 25.12
C GLN A 61 12.49 2.54 26.55
N GLU A 62 13.74 2.64 26.95
CA GLU A 62 14.14 3.08 28.30
C GLU A 62 13.53 4.40 28.76
N LYS A 63 13.11 5.28 27.84
CA LYS A 63 12.57 6.62 28.16
C LYS A 63 11.11 6.59 28.60
N ASN A 64 10.32 5.64 28.09
CA ASN A 64 8.88 5.58 28.36
C ASN A 64 8.44 4.35 29.17
N ILE A 65 9.18 3.23 29.13
CA ILE A 65 8.86 2.04 29.93
C ILE A 65 8.65 2.35 31.42
N PRO A 66 9.50 3.19 32.09
CA PRO A 66 9.33 3.47 33.53
C PRO A 66 8.02 4.18 33.87
N GLU A 67 7.47 4.97 32.96
CA GLU A 67 6.26 5.76 33.18
C GLU A 67 4.98 4.99 32.84
N ILE A 68 5.03 4.19 31.75
CA ILE A 68 3.80 3.60 31.19
C ILE A 68 3.75 2.07 31.30
N GLY A 69 4.87 1.41 31.56
CA GLY A 69 4.97 -0.04 31.48
C GLY A 69 4.02 -0.78 32.40
N SER A 70 3.90 -0.37 33.66
CA SER A 70 2.97 -0.99 34.62
C SER A 70 1.50 -0.81 34.22
N LEU A 71 1.15 0.35 33.66
CA LEU A 71 -0.21 0.63 33.18
C LEU A 71 -0.58 -0.24 31.97
N LEU A 72 0.37 -0.45 31.04
CA LEU A 72 0.19 -1.39 29.93
C LEU A 72 -0.03 -2.82 30.42
N ALA A 73 0.77 -3.26 31.42
CA ALA A 73 0.65 -4.58 32.01
C ALA A 73 -0.71 -4.78 32.69
N GLU A 74 -1.22 -3.80 33.43
CA GLU A 74 -2.53 -3.83 34.08
C GLU A 74 -3.68 -3.95 33.07
N GLN A 75 -3.55 -3.32 31.91
CA GLN A 75 -4.55 -3.35 30.83
C GLN A 75 -4.41 -4.59 29.92
N GLY A 76 -3.29 -5.32 30.01
CA GLY A 76 -2.99 -6.44 29.12
C GLY A 76 -2.67 -6.02 27.69
N THR A 77 -2.30 -4.75 27.49
CA THR A 77 -1.94 -4.20 26.18
C THR A 77 -0.56 -4.73 25.76
N GLY A 78 -0.44 -5.18 24.50
CA GLY A 78 0.83 -5.62 23.92
C GLY A 78 1.76 -4.44 23.63
N ALA A 79 3.06 -4.71 23.54
CA ALA A 79 4.05 -3.69 23.26
C ALA A 79 5.12 -4.14 22.25
N VAL A 80 5.41 -3.28 21.28
CA VAL A 80 6.60 -3.37 20.45
C VAL A 80 7.74 -2.66 21.16
N VAL A 81 8.82 -3.37 21.43
CA VAL A 81 10.00 -2.84 22.13
C VAL A 81 11.12 -2.64 21.14
N VAL A 82 11.76 -1.47 21.20
CA VAL A 82 12.84 -1.05 20.30
C VAL A 82 14.15 -0.77 21.07
N PRO A 83 15.30 -0.84 20.43
CA PRO A 83 16.53 -0.30 21.01
C PRO A 83 16.49 1.23 21.06
N GLY A 84 17.18 1.82 22.02
CA GLY A 84 17.37 3.25 22.15
C GLY A 84 18.82 3.57 22.55
N GLU A 85 19.02 4.30 23.64
CA GLU A 85 20.33 4.43 24.26
C GLU A 85 20.77 3.11 24.91
N ARG A 86 19.78 2.29 25.34
CA ARG A 86 19.98 0.91 25.77
C ARG A 86 19.76 -0.05 24.61
N SER A 87 20.38 -1.22 24.73
CA SER A 87 20.15 -2.32 23.77
C SER A 87 18.71 -2.82 23.82
N LEU A 88 18.25 -3.43 22.72
CA LEU A 88 16.93 -4.08 22.64
C LEU A 88 16.71 -5.08 23.79
N ALA A 89 17.74 -5.89 24.12
CA ALA A 89 17.67 -6.89 25.19
C ALA A 89 17.51 -6.26 26.59
N GLU A 90 18.09 -5.08 26.82
CA GLU A 90 17.91 -4.35 28.10
C GLU A 90 16.52 -3.74 28.20
N ASN A 91 16.00 -3.19 27.08
CA ASN A 91 14.64 -2.64 27.04
C ASN A 91 13.59 -3.74 27.18
N ILE A 92 13.78 -4.90 26.57
CA ILE A 92 12.89 -6.06 26.74
C ILE A 92 12.86 -6.47 28.22
N ARG A 93 14.01 -6.60 28.89
CA ARG A 93 14.04 -6.93 30.33
C ARG A 93 13.31 -5.88 31.18
N ALA A 94 13.47 -4.60 30.87
CA ALA A 94 12.75 -3.55 31.58
C ALA A 94 11.21 -3.65 31.34
N ALA A 95 10.78 -4.01 30.15
CA ALA A 95 9.36 -4.24 29.85
C ALA A 95 8.80 -5.46 30.60
N GLU A 96 9.57 -6.56 30.70
CA GLU A 96 9.24 -7.72 31.51
C GLU A 96 9.13 -7.40 33.00
N GLU A 97 10.12 -6.65 33.52
CA GLU A 97 10.12 -6.19 34.92
C GLU A 97 8.93 -5.27 35.25
N ALA A 98 8.44 -4.50 34.28
CA ALA A 98 7.22 -3.71 34.37
C ALA A 98 5.95 -4.57 34.30
N GLY A 99 6.04 -5.89 34.00
CA GLY A 99 4.93 -6.82 33.96
C GLY A 99 4.26 -6.99 32.61
N ILE A 100 4.82 -6.43 31.53
CA ILE A 100 4.25 -6.56 30.19
C ILE A 100 4.42 -8.01 29.71
N SER A 101 3.31 -8.69 29.42
CA SER A 101 3.30 -10.11 29.05
C SER A 101 3.34 -10.37 27.55
N CYS A 102 2.87 -9.43 26.74
CA CYS A 102 2.89 -9.51 25.29
C CYS A 102 3.93 -8.55 24.71
N ILE A 103 5.13 -9.07 24.47
CA ILE A 103 6.26 -8.30 23.95
C ILE A 103 6.58 -8.76 22.53
N ILE A 104 6.70 -7.82 21.62
CA ILE A 104 7.18 -8.01 20.25
C ILE A 104 8.47 -7.19 20.12
N ALA A 105 9.54 -7.83 19.66
CA ALA A 105 10.84 -7.21 19.57
C ALA A 105 11.07 -6.62 18.17
N ASP A 106 11.39 -5.34 18.08
CA ASP A 106 11.78 -4.68 16.85
C ASP A 106 13.26 -4.30 16.86
N PRO A 107 14.13 -5.04 16.17
CA PRO A 107 15.55 -4.72 16.02
C PRO A 107 15.83 -3.45 15.21
N LEU A 108 14.78 -2.83 14.65
CA LEU A 108 14.76 -1.71 13.71
C LEU A 108 15.35 -2.04 12.33
N LEU A 109 14.57 -1.70 11.31
CA LEU A 109 14.95 -1.86 9.91
C LEU A 109 15.18 -0.47 9.28
N PRO A 110 16.43 -0.07 9.00
CA PRO A 110 16.71 1.20 8.37
C PRO A 110 16.39 1.17 6.87
N PRO A 111 16.26 2.32 6.21
CA PRO A 111 16.07 2.40 4.77
C PRO A 111 17.19 1.69 3.99
N ALA A 112 16.89 1.28 2.76
CA ALA A 112 17.88 0.76 1.83
C ALA A 112 19.01 1.80 1.61
N GLY A 113 20.25 1.35 1.65
CA GLY A 113 21.44 2.21 1.57
C GLY A 113 21.90 2.82 2.90
N SER A 114 21.18 2.59 4.01
CA SER A 114 21.50 3.13 5.35
C SER A 114 21.81 2.04 6.37
N GLY A 115 22.28 0.88 5.94
CA GLY A 115 22.66 -0.24 6.83
C GLY A 115 21.65 -1.38 6.88
N LEU A 116 20.70 -1.46 5.93
CA LEU A 116 19.67 -2.50 5.86
C LEU A 116 20.24 -3.93 5.97
N VAL A 117 21.34 -4.22 5.28
CA VAL A 117 21.94 -5.56 5.26
C VAL A 117 22.56 -5.92 6.62
N GLU A 118 23.19 -4.96 7.28
CA GLU A 118 23.73 -5.15 8.62
C GLU A 118 22.63 -5.35 9.66
N ALA A 119 21.56 -4.54 9.57
CA ALA A 119 20.42 -4.60 10.47
C ALA A 119 19.69 -5.95 10.44
N LEU A 120 19.59 -6.61 9.26
CA LEU A 120 19.02 -7.96 9.15
C LEU A 120 19.73 -8.99 10.04
N GLY A 121 21.03 -8.82 10.30
CA GLY A 121 21.78 -9.66 11.24
C GLY A 121 21.26 -9.59 12.68
N ASN A 122 20.67 -8.48 13.09
CA ASN A 122 20.14 -8.28 14.45
C ASN A 122 18.85 -9.09 14.72
N PHE A 123 18.17 -9.57 13.67
CA PHE A 123 16.96 -10.37 13.81
C PHE A 123 17.21 -11.80 14.30
N SER A 124 18.45 -12.31 14.19
CA SER A 124 18.79 -13.73 14.49
C SER A 124 18.98 -14.07 15.96
N ALA A 125 19.04 -13.09 16.87
CA ALA A 125 19.46 -13.29 18.26
C ALA A 125 18.37 -12.97 19.31
N VAL A 126 17.13 -12.78 18.90
CA VAL A 126 16.08 -12.24 19.79
C VAL A 126 15.13 -13.33 20.21
N GLY A 127 15.05 -13.90 21.28
CA GLY A 127 14.13 -14.97 21.71
C GLY A 127 12.63 -14.61 21.82
N TYR A 128 12.19 -13.54 21.13
CA TYR A 128 10.84 -12.97 21.13
C TYR A 128 10.22 -12.95 19.74
N PRO A 129 8.88 -12.87 19.61
CA PRO A 129 8.26 -12.55 18.33
C PRO A 129 8.86 -11.30 17.72
N LEU A 130 9.21 -11.35 16.44
CA LEU A 130 9.92 -10.27 15.75
C LEU A 130 8.95 -9.37 14.99
N PHE A 131 9.16 -8.08 15.10
CA PHE A 131 8.52 -7.05 14.30
C PHE A 131 9.43 -6.66 13.15
N PHE A 132 8.93 -6.68 11.92
CA PHE A 132 9.66 -6.35 10.71
C PHE A 132 9.12 -5.06 10.10
N GLY A 133 9.79 -3.96 10.32
CA GLY A 133 9.41 -2.61 9.90
C GLY A 133 9.62 -2.36 8.41
N ALA A 134 8.89 -3.04 7.53
CA ALA A 134 9.02 -2.90 6.08
C ALA A 134 8.62 -1.51 5.58
N GLY A 135 7.70 -0.81 6.26
CA GLY A 135 7.20 0.50 5.88
C GLY A 135 8.30 1.52 5.61
N ASN A 136 9.27 1.66 6.51
CA ASN A 136 10.39 2.58 6.34
C ASN A 136 11.23 2.29 5.10
N VAL A 137 11.40 1.02 4.74
CA VAL A 137 12.17 0.64 3.55
C VAL A 137 11.42 1.02 2.29
N VAL A 138 10.13 0.73 2.20
CA VAL A 138 9.29 0.99 1.02
C VAL A 138 9.06 2.49 0.82
N GLU A 139 8.72 3.22 1.89
CA GLU A 139 8.45 4.66 1.84
C GLU A 139 9.66 5.49 1.44
N LEU A 140 10.85 5.09 1.89
CA LEU A 140 12.09 5.82 1.64
C LEU A 140 12.88 5.29 0.43
N LEU A 141 12.30 4.38 -0.34
CA LEU A 141 12.86 3.91 -1.61
C LEU A 141 12.12 4.58 -2.76
N ASP A 142 12.81 5.27 -3.64
CA ASP A 142 12.21 5.92 -4.82
C ASP A 142 12.02 4.91 -5.97
N ALA A 143 11.17 3.91 -5.69
CA ALA A 143 10.88 2.81 -6.61
C ALA A 143 9.43 2.32 -6.41
N ASP A 144 8.96 1.50 -7.36
CA ASP A 144 7.67 0.82 -7.30
C ASP A 144 7.57 -0.10 -6.07
N SER A 145 6.51 0.03 -5.29
CA SER A 145 6.30 -0.69 -4.03
C SER A 145 6.12 -2.20 -4.19
N ILE A 146 5.55 -2.67 -5.31
CA ILE A 146 5.20 -4.09 -5.53
C ILE A 146 6.42 -5.01 -5.40
N GLY A 147 7.50 -4.70 -6.14
CA GLY A 147 8.72 -5.48 -6.10
C GLY A 147 9.44 -5.38 -4.75
N ALA A 148 9.41 -4.21 -4.11
CA ALA A 148 9.99 -3.97 -2.79
C ALA A 148 9.23 -4.78 -1.72
N ASN A 149 7.91 -4.73 -1.69
CA ASN A 149 7.07 -5.51 -0.78
C ASN A 149 7.27 -7.02 -0.97
N ALA A 150 7.37 -7.50 -2.21
CA ALA A 150 7.63 -8.92 -2.49
C ALA A 150 8.98 -9.39 -1.93
N LEU A 151 10.03 -8.58 -2.08
CA LEU A 151 11.36 -8.88 -1.54
C LEU A 151 11.38 -8.83 -0.02
N LEU A 152 10.76 -7.80 0.57
CA LEU A 152 10.71 -7.62 2.02
C LEU A 152 9.90 -8.71 2.71
N ALA A 153 8.80 -9.20 2.10
CA ALA A 153 8.07 -10.36 2.61
C ALA A 153 8.95 -11.63 2.62
N GLY A 154 9.80 -11.82 1.61
CA GLY A 154 10.79 -12.90 1.59
C GLY A 154 11.81 -12.77 2.72
N MET A 155 12.38 -11.58 2.92
CA MET A 155 13.30 -11.31 4.01
C MET A 155 12.66 -11.52 5.39
N ALA A 156 11.40 -11.04 5.57
CA ALA A 156 10.65 -11.23 6.81
C ALA A 156 10.42 -12.72 7.11
N MET A 157 10.12 -13.54 6.08
CA MET A 157 10.01 -14.99 6.23
C MET A 157 11.35 -15.63 6.65
N GLU A 158 12.46 -15.23 6.03
CA GLU A 158 13.80 -15.79 6.33
C GLU A 158 14.28 -15.46 7.75
N VAL A 159 13.90 -14.28 8.27
CA VAL A 159 14.20 -13.91 9.66
C VAL A 159 13.12 -14.40 10.65
N ASN A 160 12.12 -15.13 10.17
CA ASN A 160 11.00 -15.63 10.97
C ASN A 160 10.24 -14.52 11.72
N ALA A 161 9.96 -13.42 11.03
CA ALA A 161 9.18 -12.32 11.58
C ALA A 161 7.73 -12.76 11.90
N ALA A 162 7.23 -12.36 13.06
CA ALA A 162 5.86 -12.63 13.48
C ALA A 162 4.89 -11.53 13.02
N VAL A 163 5.39 -10.30 12.90
CA VAL A 163 4.63 -9.13 12.47
C VAL A 163 5.40 -8.41 11.37
N ILE A 164 4.72 -8.03 10.30
CA ILE A 164 5.26 -7.16 9.25
C ILE A 164 4.47 -5.84 9.27
N PHE A 165 5.18 -4.74 9.44
CA PHE A 165 4.60 -3.41 9.37
C PHE A 165 4.84 -2.80 7.99
N THR A 166 3.77 -2.30 7.37
CA THR A 166 3.82 -1.54 6.11
C THR A 166 2.93 -0.31 6.21
N SER A 167 3.13 0.65 5.32
CA SER A 167 2.38 1.91 5.31
C SER A 167 2.01 2.33 3.89
N GLU A 168 1.02 3.22 3.79
CA GLU A 168 0.59 3.87 2.55
C GLU A 168 0.65 5.38 2.70
N HIS A 169 1.82 5.91 3.05
CA HIS A 169 1.97 7.33 3.33
C HIS A 169 2.16 8.17 2.07
N SER A 170 2.89 7.65 1.08
CA SER A 170 3.16 8.33 -0.18
C SER A 170 2.32 7.76 -1.34
N ASP A 171 2.16 8.53 -2.42
CA ASP A 171 1.43 8.09 -3.61
C ASP A 171 2.00 6.81 -4.23
N LYS A 172 3.32 6.60 -4.15
CA LYS A 172 4.01 5.40 -4.68
C LYS A 172 3.77 4.14 -3.85
N THR A 173 3.42 4.30 -2.56
CA THR A 173 3.11 3.18 -1.66
C THR A 173 1.62 2.92 -1.52
N ARG A 174 0.80 3.64 -2.27
CA ARG A 174 -0.64 3.42 -2.31
C ARG A 174 -0.94 1.99 -2.75
N GLY A 175 -1.73 1.24 -1.96
CA GLY A 175 -1.98 -0.19 -2.16
C GLY A 175 -0.95 -1.12 -1.52
N SER A 176 0.05 -0.59 -0.82
CA SER A 176 1.15 -1.35 -0.21
C SER A 176 0.67 -2.39 0.81
N ILE A 177 -0.43 -2.15 1.51
CA ILE A 177 -1.02 -3.10 2.45
C ILE A 177 -1.51 -4.35 1.70
N ALA A 178 -2.28 -4.17 0.62
CA ALA A 178 -2.74 -5.29 -0.21
C ALA A 178 -1.58 -6.02 -0.90
N GLU A 179 -0.57 -5.29 -1.35
CA GLU A 179 0.64 -5.85 -1.94
C GLU A 179 1.42 -6.69 -0.93
N MET A 180 1.64 -6.18 0.29
CA MET A 180 2.32 -6.90 1.35
C MET A 180 1.53 -8.15 1.75
N ARG A 181 0.19 -8.07 1.84
CA ARG A 181 -0.67 -9.24 2.07
C ARG A 181 -0.48 -10.29 0.99
N ARG A 182 -0.50 -9.90 -0.28
CA ARG A 182 -0.25 -10.80 -1.41
C ARG A 182 1.16 -11.37 -1.43
N ALA A 183 2.14 -10.55 -1.05
CA ALA A 183 3.53 -10.99 -0.94
C ALA A 183 3.71 -12.06 0.15
N THR A 184 3.09 -11.90 1.31
CA THR A 184 3.11 -12.92 2.38
C THR A 184 2.40 -14.19 1.95
N GLU A 185 1.26 -14.12 1.28
CA GLU A 185 0.57 -15.29 0.69
C GLU A 185 1.48 -16.02 -0.31
N MET A 186 2.19 -15.27 -1.18
CA MET A 186 3.18 -15.85 -2.11
C MET A 186 4.27 -16.61 -1.36
N MET A 187 4.81 -16.06 -0.27
CA MET A 187 5.84 -16.72 0.53
C MET A 187 5.31 -17.98 1.22
N VAL A 188 4.10 -17.95 1.76
CA VAL A 188 3.44 -19.14 2.35
C VAL A 188 3.23 -20.23 1.30
N LEU A 189 2.76 -19.89 0.10
CA LEU A 189 2.60 -20.85 -1.01
C LEU A 189 3.92 -21.42 -1.51
N SER A 190 5.04 -20.76 -1.24
CA SER A 190 6.37 -21.22 -1.59
C SER A 190 7.02 -22.15 -0.54
N LEU A 191 6.41 -22.33 0.62
CA LEU A 191 6.93 -23.21 1.68
C LEU A 191 7.16 -24.62 1.14
N GLY A 192 8.34 -25.17 1.45
CA GLY A 192 8.78 -26.48 0.93
C GLY A 192 9.34 -26.46 -0.50
N ARG A 193 9.45 -25.28 -1.13
CA ARG A 193 10.11 -25.07 -2.41
C ARG A 193 11.44 -24.33 -2.22
N PRO A 194 12.43 -24.47 -3.15
CA PRO A 194 13.68 -23.73 -3.04
C PRO A 194 13.53 -22.21 -3.26
N TYR A 195 12.42 -21.77 -3.89
CA TYR A 195 12.14 -20.36 -4.21
C TYR A 195 10.67 -20.17 -4.61
N PRO A 196 10.11 -18.94 -4.51
CA PRO A 196 8.70 -18.65 -4.80
C PRO A 196 8.37 -18.50 -6.30
N LYS A 197 9.04 -19.24 -7.17
CA LYS A 197 8.81 -19.20 -8.62
C LYS A 197 7.83 -20.29 -9.05
N ASP A 198 7.08 -20.03 -10.12
CA ASP A 198 6.18 -21.01 -10.76
C ASP A 198 5.10 -21.57 -9.81
N LEU A 199 4.48 -20.69 -9.02
CA LEU A 199 3.39 -21.03 -8.09
C LEU A 199 2.07 -21.37 -8.79
N GLY A 200 1.98 -21.11 -10.11
CA GLY A 200 0.76 -21.33 -10.92
C GLY A 200 -0.21 -20.14 -10.93
N ILE A 201 0.07 -19.10 -10.15
CA ILE A 201 -0.72 -17.85 -10.07
C ILE A 201 0.21 -16.64 -10.14
N ASP A 202 -0.29 -15.54 -10.71
CA ASP A 202 0.42 -14.27 -10.84
C ASP A 202 -0.11 -13.28 -9.80
N LEU A 203 0.40 -13.35 -8.56
CA LEU A 203 -0.07 -12.55 -7.43
C LEU A 203 0.32 -11.08 -7.51
N LEU A 204 1.53 -10.80 -8.00
CA LEU A 204 2.17 -9.48 -7.94
C LEU A 204 2.78 -9.06 -9.30
N VAL A 205 2.27 -9.58 -10.42
CA VAL A 205 2.85 -9.30 -11.76
C VAL A 205 1.94 -8.38 -12.56
N ILE A 206 2.49 -7.28 -13.04
CA ILE A 206 1.85 -6.38 -14.03
C ILE A 206 2.18 -6.82 -15.45
N LYS A 207 3.39 -7.35 -15.67
CA LYS A 207 3.84 -7.87 -16.96
C LYS A 207 3.59 -9.37 -17.05
N GLU A 208 3.35 -9.87 -18.26
CA GLU A 208 3.23 -11.30 -18.48
C GLU A 208 4.46 -12.07 -17.96
N LYS A 209 4.24 -13.05 -17.10
CA LYS A 209 5.30 -13.91 -16.54
C LYS A 209 5.93 -14.81 -17.62
N ARG A 210 5.11 -15.24 -18.59
CA ARG A 210 5.53 -15.98 -19.77
C ARG A 210 4.86 -15.37 -20.99
N ARG A 211 5.66 -14.88 -21.91
CA ARG A 211 5.16 -14.30 -23.15
C ARG A 211 4.49 -15.39 -23.99
N ARG A 212 3.24 -15.18 -24.35
CA ARG A 212 2.54 -16.04 -25.30
C ARG A 212 3.21 -15.91 -26.67
N ARG A 213 3.38 -17.04 -27.35
CA ARG A 213 3.82 -17.07 -28.73
C ARG A 213 2.57 -17.25 -29.59
N GLU A 214 2.17 -16.20 -30.25
CA GLU A 214 1.12 -16.27 -31.25
C GLU A 214 1.73 -16.41 -32.62
N PRO A 215 1.08 -17.14 -33.52
CA PRO A 215 1.52 -17.20 -34.90
C PRO A 215 1.49 -15.81 -35.53
N PRO A 216 2.38 -15.49 -36.49
CA PRO A 216 2.31 -14.25 -37.23
C PRO A 216 0.94 -14.07 -37.89
N VAL A 217 0.45 -12.84 -37.91
CA VAL A 217 -0.79 -12.50 -38.64
C VAL A 217 -0.51 -12.61 -40.13
N GLU A 218 -1.30 -13.40 -40.85
CA GLU A 218 -1.21 -13.56 -42.31
C GLU A 218 -1.89 -12.35 -42.99
N TYR A 219 -1.26 -11.80 -44.01
CA TYR A 219 -1.80 -10.71 -44.82
C TYR A 219 -1.43 -10.87 -46.30
N ALA A 220 -2.31 -10.44 -47.18
CA ALA A 220 -2.10 -10.48 -48.61
C ALA A 220 -1.37 -9.26 -49.18
N SER A 221 -1.44 -8.13 -48.47
CA SER A 221 -0.76 -6.88 -48.90
C SER A 221 -0.32 -6.05 -47.69
N LEU A 222 0.77 -5.31 -47.82
CA LEU A 222 1.32 -4.41 -46.84
C LEU A 222 1.18 -2.98 -47.32
N VAL A 223 0.57 -2.13 -46.52
CA VAL A 223 0.54 -0.68 -46.71
C VAL A 223 1.46 -0.03 -45.67
N PRO A 224 2.59 0.53 -46.07
CA PRO A 224 3.47 1.25 -45.14
C PRO A 224 2.77 2.52 -44.62
N VAL A 225 2.79 2.71 -43.30
CA VAL A 225 2.26 3.92 -42.67
C VAL A 225 3.38 4.93 -42.52
N VAL A 226 3.22 6.09 -43.13
CA VAL A 226 4.14 7.21 -43.00
C VAL A 226 3.49 8.30 -42.15
N PRO A 227 4.17 8.83 -41.10
CA PRO A 227 3.66 9.95 -40.33
C PRO A 227 3.38 11.14 -41.24
N MET A 228 2.17 11.67 -41.20
CA MET A 228 1.79 12.90 -41.89
C MET A 228 1.19 13.89 -40.91
N PRO A 229 1.48 15.20 -41.08
CA PRO A 229 0.76 16.24 -40.34
C PRO A 229 -0.73 16.16 -40.65
N ARG A 230 -1.59 16.18 -39.62
CA ARG A 230 -3.04 16.20 -39.77
C ARG A 230 -3.56 17.56 -39.31
N GLU A 231 -4.51 18.11 -40.03
CA GLU A 231 -5.30 19.25 -39.56
C GLU A 231 -6.32 18.70 -38.52
N ILE A 232 -6.41 19.38 -37.40
CA ILE A 232 -7.38 19.02 -36.34
C ILE A 232 -8.73 19.54 -36.78
N CYS A 233 -9.67 18.63 -37.07
CA CYS A 233 -11.07 18.95 -37.28
C CYS A 233 -11.83 18.77 -35.98
N TYR A 234 -12.45 19.84 -35.48
CA TYR A 234 -13.27 19.77 -34.30
C TYR A 234 -14.65 19.15 -34.60
N ASP A 235 -15.11 18.26 -33.75
CA ASP A 235 -16.41 17.62 -33.90
C ASP A 235 -17.53 18.62 -33.64
N PRO A 236 -18.53 18.74 -34.54
CA PRO A 236 -19.70 19.59 -34.31
C PRO A 236 -20.50 19.20 -33.04
N CYS A 237 -20.42 17.95 -32.61
CA CYS A 237 -21.03 17.47 -31.37
C CYS A 237 -20.26 17.92 -30.10
N GLY A 238 -19.18 18.67 -30.24
CA GLY A 238 -18.38 19.21 -29.13
C GLY A 238 -17.20 18.34 -28.73
N ASN A 239 -16.41 18.85 -27.79
CA ASN A 239 -15.22 18.18 -27.27
C ASN A 239 -15.51 17.62 -25.89
N PHE A 240 -15.00 16.42 -25.62
CA PHE A 240 -15.11 15.78 -24.32
C PHE A 240 -14.01 16.24 -23.39
N ARG A 241 -14.38 16.50 -22.13
CA ARG A 241 -13.46 16.57 -21.02
C ARG A 241 -13.57 15.26 -20.23
N ILE A 242 -12.44 14.54 -20.13
CA ILE A 242 -12.38 13.23 -19.50
C ILE A 242 -11.58 13.35 -18.21
N GLY A 243 -12.02 12.66 -17.16
CA GLY A 243 -11.38 12.59 -15.86
C GLY A 243 -11.66 11.27 -15.16
N VAL A 244 -11.02 11.07 -14.03
CA VAL A 244 -11.24 9.94 -13.12
C VAL A 244 -11.70 10.48 -11.78
N GLU A 245 -12.80 9.96 -11.26
CA GLU A 245 -13.33 10.27 -9.94
C GLU A 245 -13.49 8.97 -9.13
N GLY A 246 -12.62 8.76 -8.16
CA GLY A 246 -12.54 7.48 -7.46
C GLY A 246 -12.19 6.34 -8.43
N ASN A 247 -13.07 5.35 -8.53
CA ASN A 247 -12.92 4.21 -9.43
C ASN A 247 -13.78 4.31 -10.70
N GLU A 248 -14.21 5.52 -11.08
CA GLU A 248 -15.08 5.73 -12.23
C GLU A 248 -14.45 6.73 -13.21
N ILE A 249 -14.68 6.48 -14.49
CA ILE A 249 -14.37 7.39 -15.57
C ILE A 249 -15.54 8.37 -15.72
N VAL A 250 -15.23 9.65 -15.85
CA VAL A 250 -16.21 10.70 -16.12
C VAL A 250 -15.87 11.39 -17.43
N ALA A 251 -16.80 11.43 -18.37
CA ALA A 251 -16.66 12.11 -19.65
C ALA A 251 -17.77 13.17 -19.78
N VAL A 252 -17.39 14.42 -19.99
CA VAL A 252 -18.32 15.56 -20.03
C VAL A 252 -18.28 16.23 -21.39
N VAL A 253 -19.46 16.44 -22.00
CA VAL A 253 -19.65 17.22 -23.24
C VAL A 253 -20.88 18.12 -23.05
N HIS A 254 -20.76 19.41 -23.38
CA HIS A 254 -21.86 20.40 -23.27
C HIS A 254 -22.59 20.40 -21.91
N GLY A 255 -21.87 20.11 -20.80
CA GLY A 255 -22.46 20.02 -19.45
C GLY A 255 -23.18 18.70 -19.16
N LYS A 256 -23.28 17.78 -20.11
CA LYS A 256 -23.80 16.43 -19.93
C LYS A 256 -22.65 15.50 -19.53
N ALA A 257 -22.77 14.81 -18.42
CA ALA A 257 -21.76 13.88 -17.91
C ALA A 257 -22.18 12.42 -18.17
N TYR A 258 -21.22 11.65 -18.66
CA TYR A 258 -21.28 10.19 -18.72
C TYR A 258 -20.34 9.64 -17.65
N ARG A 259 -20.78 8.68 -16.86
CA ARG A 259 -20.03 8.14 -15.73
C ARG A 259 -20.14 6.63 -15.66
N GLY A 260 -19.03 5.92 -15.46
CA GLY A 260 -19.02 4.47 -15.33
C GLY A 260 -17.61 3.90 -15.14
N THR A 261 -17.56 2.60 -14.88
CA THR A 261 -16.29 1.86 -14.65
C THR A 261 -15.73 1.23 -15.92
N SER A 262 -16.56 1.04 -16.96
CA SER A 262 -16.18 0.42 -18.24
C SER A 262 -16.03 1.49 -19.31
N TRP A 263 -14.82 1.63 -19.83
CA TRP A 263 -14.55 2.56 -20.94
C TRP A 263 -15.35 2.22 -22.22
N ALA A 264 -15.53 0.92 -22.48
CA ALA A 264 -16.25 0.46 -23.67
C ALA A 264 -17.74 0.79 -23.60
N ASP A 265 -18.38 0.56 -22.44
CA ASP A 265 -19.80 0.87 -22.24
C ASP A 265 -20.05 2.38 -22.28
N LEU A 266 -19.12 3.18 -21.70
CA LEU A 266 -19.16 4.64 -21.84
C LEU A 266 -19.09 5.08 -23.29
N PHE A 267 -18.14 4.54 -24.05
CA PHE A 267 -17.96 4.87 -25.47
C PHE A 267 -19.23 4.52 -26.27
N HIS A 268 -19.77 3.32 -26.10
CA HIS A 268 -21.02 2.90 -26.77
C HIS A 268 -22.20 3.80 -26.40
N THR A 269 -22.36 4.12 -25.12
CA THR A 269 -23.43 5.01 -24.67
C THR A 269 -23.31 6.41 -25.29
N ILE A 270 -22.10 6.96 -25.40
CA ILE A 270 -21.85 8.24 -26.05
C ILE A 270 -22.20 8.18 -27.54
N GLN A 271 -21.83 7.09 -28.25
CA GLN A 271 -22.20 6.88 -29.65
C GLN A 271 -23.71 6.77 -29.86
N GLU A 272 -24.40 5.97 -29.04
CA GLU A 272 -25.86 5.80 -29.12
C GLU A 272 -26.61 7.11 -28.89
N ASN A 273 -26.06 8.00 -28.07
CA ASN A 273 -26.64 9.34 -27.85
C ASN A 273 -26.30 10.33 -28.97
N GLY A 274 -25.44 9.97 -29.91
CA GLY A 274 -25.05 10.85 -31.04
C GLY A 274 -24.16 12.02 -30.63
N ASP A 275 -23.49 11.95 -29.49
CA ASP A 275 -22.61 13.02 -28.96
C ASP A 275 -21.18 12.98 -29.55
N VAL A 276 -20.92 12.07 -30.50
CA VAL A 276 -19.70 12.01 -31.32
C VAL A 276 -20.06 11.71 -32.77
N SER A 277 -19.53 12.47 -33.72
CA SER A 277 -19.90 12.34 -35.14
C SER A 277 -18.72 12.10 -36.07
N LEU A 278 -17.51 12.56 -35.71
CA LEU A 278 -16.31 12.38 -36.50
C LEU A 278 -15.55 11.11 -36.07
N LEU A 279 -15.11 10.32 -37.06
CA LEU A 279 -14.35 9.08 -36.79
C LEU A 279 -13.02 9.34 -36.07
N ASP A 280 -12.32 10.42 -36.43
CA ASP A 280 -11.08 10.80 -35.76
C ASP A 280 -11.31 11.16 -34.29
N HIS A 281 -12.40 11.88 -34.01
CA HIS A 281 -12.80 12.20 -32.64
C HIS A 281 -13.29 10.96 -31.86
N ALA A 282 -14.02 10.07 -32.51
CA ALA A 282 -14.42 8.79 -31.91
C ALA A 282 -13.20 7.91 -31.53
N ALA A 283 -12.20 7.85 -32.42
CA ALA A 283 -10.96 7.14 -32.15
C ALA A 283 -10.17 7.75 -30.98
N TYR A 284 -10.05 9.08 -30.96
CA TYR A 284 -9.43 9.82 -29.86
C TYR A 284 -10.17 9.58 -28.52
N LEU A 285 -11.50 9.74 -28.53
CA LEU A 285 -12.36 9.52 -27.36
C LEU A 285 -12.18 8.09 -26.79
N GLY A 286 -12.20 7.08 -27.66
CA GLY A 286 -11.98 5.69 -27.27
C GLY A 286 -10.60 5.47 -26.64
N ALA A 287 -9.56 6.06 -27.18
CA ALA A 287 -8.19 5.98 -26.66
C ALA A 287 -8.07 6.64 -25.28
N GLU A 288 -8.64 7.84 -25.08
CA GLU A 288 -8.60 8.54 -23.80
C GLU A 288 -9.44 7.84 -22.72
N LEU A 289 -10.62 7.34 -23.05
CA LEU A 289 -11.45 6.54 -22.12
C LEU A 289 -10.74 5.25 -21.70
N PHE A 290 -10.07 4.57 -22.65
CA PHE A 290 -9.28 3.38 -22.36
C PHE A 290 -8.08 3.69 -21.44
N LYS A 291 -7.37 4.80 -21.72
CA LYS A 291 -6.26 5.28 -20.89
C LYS A 291 -6.73 5.60 -19.46
N ALA A 292 -7.90 6.25 -19.31
CA ALA A 292 -8.51 6.50 -18.01
C ALA A 292 -8.85 5.18 -17.27
N GLY A 293 -9.36 4.19 -17.98
CA GLY A 293 -9.60 2.85 -17.41
C GLY A 293 -8.32 2.14 -16.96
N LEU A 294 -7.22 2.28 -17.71
CA LEU A 294 -5.91 1.76 -17.31
C LEU A 294 -5.38 2.49 -16.08
N ALA A 295 -5.55 3.83 -16.00
CA ALA A 295 -5.13 4.60 -14.84
C ALA A 295 -5.82 4.12 -13.55
N ILE A 296 -7.13 3.86 -13.60
CA ILE A 296 -7.87 3.27 -12.48
C ILE A 296 -7.31 1.88 -12.13
N ARG A 297 -7.15 1.01 -13.14
CA ARG A 297 -6.68 -0.36 -12.95
C ARG A 297 -5.31 -0.44 -12.28
N PHE A 298 -4.41 0.47 -12.59
CA PHE A 298 -3.04 0.51 -12.09
C PHE A 298 -2.83 1.49 -10.94
N GLY A 299 -3.89 2.14 -10.44
CA GLY A 299 -3.79 3.12 -9.36
C GLY A 299 -2.94 4.34 -9.72
N ARG A 300 -2.96 4.77 -11.00
CA ARG A 300 -2.19 5.90 -11.50
C ARG A 300 -3.06 7.13 -11.71
N SER A 301 -2.43 8.29 -11.69
CA SER A 301 -3.09 9.53 -12.12
C SER A 301 -3.43 9.47 -13.60
N PHE A 302 -4.54 10.09 -13.99
CA PHE A 302 -4.96 10.26 -15.36
C PHE A 302 -4.86 11.74 -15.76
N GLU A 303 -4.25 11.99 -16.90
CA GLU A 303 -4.21 13.30 -17.54
C GLU A 303 -4.68 13.14 -18.99
N GLN A 304 -5.74 13.87 -19.36
CA GLN A 304 -6.20 13.89 -20.75
C GLN A 304 -5.14 14.54 -21.63
N ASP A 305 -4.87 13.98 -22.80
CA ASP A 305 -3.79 14.37 -23.73
C ASP A 305 -2.36 14.19 -23.18
N GLY A 306 -2.21 13.77 -21.92
CA GLY A 306 -0.92 13.49 -21.29
C GLY A 306 -0.40 12.08 -21.60
N PRO A 307 0.85 11.77 -21.21
CA PRO A 307 1.38 10.40 -21.29
C PRO A 307 0.70 9.48 -20.29
N PHE A 308 0.80 8.18 -20.56
CA PHE A 308 0.36 7.12 -19.63
C PHE A 308 1.56 6.50 -18.94
#